data_ec7f7663075f9be011dff71ba51c7f0d
#
_entry.id   ec7f7663075f9be011dff71ba51c7f0d
#
_cell.length_a   1.000
_cell.length_b   1.000
_cell.length_c   1.000
_cell.angle_alpha   90.00
_cell.angle_beta   90.00
_cell.angle_gamma   90.00
#
_symmetry.space_group_name_H-M   'P 1'
#
loop_
_entity.id
_entity.type
_entity.pdbx_description
1 polymer ?
#
loop_
_entity_poly.entity_id
_entity_poly.type
_entity_poly.pdbx_seq_one_letter_code
_entity_poly.pdbx_strand_id
1 'polypeptide(L)'
;MKKLFIAAFIFVSTFTTNIFADIKMGIILGFTGPIESLTPAMAASAELAFTEASDSGSLLGGEKITVVRADSTCVDSAAATAAAEGVISQGVAAIMGADCSGVTGAIASNVAVPNGVVMISPSATSPGLTTLDDKGYFFRTAPSDARGGQILADITKDRRVKSVAVTYTNND
;
A
#
# COMPACT_ATOMS: atom_id res chain seq x y z
N MET A 1 -41.61 14.47 65.69
CA MET A 1 -41.12 15.16 64.48
C MET A 1 -40.18 14.21 63.76
N LYS A 2 -40.66 13.48 62.75
CA LYS A 2 -39.88 12.52 61.95
C LYS A 2 -39.32 13.27 60.75
N LYS A 3 -37.97 13.36 60.68
CA LYS A 3 -37.26 13.92 59.53
C LYS A 3 -37.14 12.86 58.42
N LEU A 4 -37.81 13.10 57.31
CA LEU A 4 -37.76 12.27 56.10
C LEU A 4 -36.54 12.70 55.27
N PHE A 5 -35.52 11.84 55.18
CA PHE A 5 -34.37 12.03 54.27
C PHE A 5 -34.73 11.42 52.92
N ILE A 6 -34.95 12.28 51.93
CA ILE A 6 -35.09 11.87 50.51
C ILE A 6 -33.69 11.81 49.94
N ALA A 7 -33.19 10.58 49.68
CA ALA A 7 -31.93 10.35 48.92
C ALA A 7 -32.28 10.45 47.44
N ALA A 8 -31.85 11.53 46.75
CA ALA A 8 -31.91 11.65 45.32
C ALA A 8 -30.79 10.81 44.71
N PHE A 9 -31.15 9.71 44.04
CA PHE A 9 -30.23 8.88 43.29
C PHE A 9 -30.04 9.54 41.89
N ILE A 10 -28.91 10.20 41.69
CA ILE A 10 -28.55 10.77 40.37
C ILE A 10 -28.01 9.60 39.53
N PHE A 11 -28.81 9.14 38.56
CA PHE A 11 -28.42 8.15 37.57
C PHE A 11 -27.58 8.86 36.51
N VAL A 12 -26.26 8.84 36.64
CA VAL A 12 -25.34 9.32 35.61
C VAL A 12 -25.30 8.26 34.50
N SER A 13 -26.08 8.47 33.44
CA SER A 13 -25.98 7.68 32.20
C SER A 13 -24.66 8.04 31.51
N THR A 14 -23.64 7.24 31.66
CA THR A 14 -22.43 7.34 30.87
C THR A 14 -22.76 6.89 29.45
N PHE A 15 -23.01 7.84 28.54
CA PHE A 15 -23.00 7.57 27.12
C PHE A 15 -21.54 7.26 26.74
N THR A 16 -21.20 5.99 26.59
CA THR A 16 -19.96 5.59 25.94
C THR A 16 -20.15 5.84 24.46
N THR A 17 -19.69 6.98 23.95
CA THR A 17 -19.47 7.19 22.53
C THR A 17 -18.35 6.22 22.13
N ASN A 18 -18.67 5.24 21.30
CA ASN A 18 -17.64 4.46 20.64
C ASN A 18 -16.85 5.41 19.73
N ILE A 19 -15.68 5.83 20.19
CA ILE A 19 -14.73 6.56 19.34
C ILE A 19 -14.09 5.47 18.49
N PHE A 20 -14.62 5.27 17.30
CA PHE A 20 -13.93 4.47 16.29
C PHE A 20 -12.72 5.28 15.85
N ALA A 21 -11.55 4.68 15.94
CA ALA A 21 -10.34 5.29 15.43
C ALA A 21 -10.28 5.03 13.92
N ASP A 22 -10.10 6.08 13.12
CA ASP A 22 -9.93 5.92 11.67
C ASP A 22 -8.76 4.98 11.36
N ILE A 23 -8.94 4.11 10.37
CA ILE A 23 -7.88 3.24 9.86
C ILE A 23 -7.02 4.08 8.91
N LYS A 24 -5.74 4.22 9.21
CA LYS A 24 -4.81 4.89 8.31
C LYS A 24 -4.25 3.91 7.28
N MET A 25 -4.27 4.30 6.00
CA MET A 25 -3.67 3.56 4.90
C MET A 25 -2.58 4.40 4.25
N GLY A 26 -1.42 3.79 3.98
CA GLY A 26 -0.35 4.43 3.26
C GLY A 26 -0.55 4.31 1.75
N ILE A 27 -0.26 5.38 0.99
CA ILE A 27 -0.08 5.34 -0.47
C ILE A 27 1.33 5.86 -0.76
N ILE A 28 2.21 4.96 -1.22
CA ILE A 28 3.59 5.29 -1.55
C ILE A 28 3.81 5.03 -3.04
N LEU A 29 3.94 6.09 -3.82
CA LEU A 29 4.12 6.03 -5.28
C LEU A 29 5.17 7.07 -5.70
N GLY A 30 5.74 6.93 -6.90
CA GLY A 30 6.66 7.90 -7.48
C GLY A 30 5.93 9.15 -7.99
N PHE A 31 5.51 10.01 -7.07
CA PHE A 31 4.87 11.29 -7.40
C PHE A 31 5.83 12.29 -8.03
N THR A 32 7.13 12.05 -7.89
CA THR A 32 8.20 12.67 -8.67
C THR A 32 9.01 11.60 -9.39
N GLY A 33 9.76 12.00 -10.44
CA GLY A 33 10.62 11.09 -11.19
C GLY A 33 9.98 10.57 -12.50
N PRO A 34 10.51 9.46 -13.04
CA PRO A 34 10.23 9.08 -14.44
C PRO A 34 8.78 8.69 -14.74
N ILE A 35 7.98 8.36 -13.73
CA ILE A 35 6.59 7.94 -13.92
C ILE A 35 5.56 8.87 -13.25
N GLU A 36 5.98 10.08 -12.87
CA GLU A 36 5.13 11.06 -12.18
C GLU A 36 3.80 11.36 -12.89
N SER A 37 3.75 11.20 -14.22
CA SER A 37 2.53 11.41 -15.00
C SER A 37 1.47 10.31 -14.80
N LEU A 38 1.85 9.14 -14.31
CA LEU A 38 0.97 7.97 -14.11
C LEU A 38 0.43 7.87 -12.69
N THR A 39 1.22 8.26 -11.72
CA THR A 39 0.96 8.01 -10.30
C THR A 39 -0.22 8.78 -9.71
N PRO A 40 -0.59 9.99 -10.16
CA PRO A 40 -1.81 10.65 -9.67
C PRO A 40 -3.09 9.85 -9.91
N ALA A 41 -3.22 9.23 -11.10
CA ALA A 41 -4.38 8.39 -11.40
C ALA A 41 -4.39 7.08 -10.59
N MET A 42 -3.21 6.50 -10.34
CA MET A 42 -3.07 5.31 -9.49
C MET A 42 -3.47 5.62 -8.06
N ALA A 43 -3.01 6.73 -7.50
CA ALA A 43 -3.38 7.18 -6.16
C ALA A 43 -4.89 7.46 -6.05
N ALA A 44 -5.45 8.17 -7.01
CA ALA A 44 -6.88 8.47 -7.04
C ALA A 44 -7.75 7.20 -7.09
N SER A 45 -7.31 6.16 -7.83
CA SER A 45 -8.00 4.88 -7.88
C SER A 45 -7.97 4.14 -6.54
N ALA A 46 -6.84 4.18 -5.82
CA ALA A 46 -6.73 3.59 -4.49
C ALA A 46 -7.61 4.35 -3.48
N GLU A 47 -7.61 5.67 -3.52
CA GLU A 47 -8.42 6.50 -2.64
C GLU A 47 -9.92 6.31 -2.90
N LEU A 48 -10.32 6.12 -4.15
CA LEU A 48 -11.70 5.77 -4.49
C LEU A 48 -12.09 4.46 -3.81
N ALA A 49 -11.27 3.41 -3.92
CA ALA A 49 -11.54 2.13 -3.28
C ALA A 49 -11.62 2.25 -1.74
N PHE A 50 -10.75 3.05 -1.11
CA PHE A 50 -10.79 3.32 0.32
C PHE A 50 -12.04 4.10 0.73
N THR A 51 -12.47 5.03 -0.11
CA THR A 51 -13.71 5.79 0.10
C THR A 51 -14.92 4.88 0.02
N GLU A 52 -15.02 4.05 -1.01
CA GLU A 52 -16.09 3.08 -1.16
C GLU A 52 -16.17 2.09 0.00
N ALA A 53 -15.00 1.57 0.46
CA ALA A 53 -14.94 0.71 1.63
C ALA A 53 -15.45 1.41 2.90
N SER A 54 -15.03 2.67 3.11
CA SER A 54 -15.47 3.50 4.23
C SER A 54 -16.97 3.76 4.19
N ASP A 55 -17.51 4.07 3.02
CA ASP A 55 -18.91 4.46 2.84
C ASP A 55 -19.87 3.27 2.86
N SER A 56 -19.35 2.06 2.62
CA SER A 56 -20.12 0.82 2.74
C SER A 56 -20.67 0.59 4.15
N GLY A 57 -20.05 1.17 5.17
CA GLY A 57 -20.36 0.96 6.58
C GLY A 57 -20.08 -0.46 7.08
N SER A 58 -19.48 -1.33 6.22
CA SER A 58 -19.22 -2.74 6.53
C SER A 58 -17.78 -2.97 7.02
N LEU A 59 -16.91 -1.96 6.91
CA LEU A 59 -15.53 -2.06 7.34
C LEU A 59 -15.45 -2.00 8.87
N LEU A 60 -14.98 -3.08 9.50
CA LEU A 60 -14.64 -3.18 10.94
C LEU A 60 -15.60 -2.45 11.90
N GLY A 61 -16.90 -2.53 11.63
CA GLY A 61 -17.92 -1.88 12.48
C GLY A 61 -18.27 -0.44 12.09
N GLY A 62 -17.86 0.01 10.90
CA GLY A 62 -18.16 1.35 10.37
C GLY A 62 -17.02 2.34 10.51
N GLU A 63 -15.79 1.86 10.76
CA GLU A 63 -14.59 2.69 10.77
C GLU A 63 -14.35 3.33 9.39
N LYS A 64 -13.72 4.49 9.40
CA LYS A 64 -13.35 5.22 8.18
C LYS A 64 -11.87 5.02 7.87
N ILE A 65 -11.54 5.08 6.58
CA ILE A 65 -10.15 5.06 6.14
C ILE A 65 -9.68 6.50 5.90
N THR A 66 -8.52 6.82 6.46
CA THR A 66 -7.76 8.03 6.14
C THR A 66 -6.48 7.66 5.42
N VAL A 67 -5.99 8.54 4.53
CA VAL A 67 -4.86 8.26 3.66
C VAL A 67 -3.65 9.10 4.04
N VAL A 68 -2.48 8.45 4.10
CA VAL A 68 -1.18 9.09 4.22
C VAL A 68 -0.41 8.85 2.91
N ARG A 69 -0.14 9.90 2.14
CA ARG A 69 0.66 9.81 0.91
C ARG A 69 2.13 10.07 1.18
N ALA A 70 3.00 9.37 0.44
CA ALA A 70 4.43 9.63 0.39
C ALA A 70 5.00 9.36 -1.00
N ASP A 71 6.09 10.03 -1.32
CA ASP A 71 6.77 9.93 -2.61
C ASP A 71 7.91 8.91 -2.54
N SER A 72 7.86 7.89 -3.40
CA SER A 72 8.94 6.89 -3.55
C SER A 72 10.00 7.31 -4.57
N THR A 73 9.79 8.39 -5.31
CA THR A 73 10.66 8.86 -6.42
C THR A 73 10.84 7.87 -7.57
N CYS A 74 10.46 6.62 -7.41
CA CYS A 74 10.67 5.49 -8.34
C CYS A 74 12.12 5.00 -8.44
N VAL A 75 13.14 5.86 -8.26
CA VAL A 75 14.55 5.55 -8.56
C VAL A 75 15.50 5.66 -7.38
N ASP A 76 15.12 6.33 -6.31
CA ASP A 76 15.95 6.50 -5.12
C ASP A 76 15.45 5.63 -3.95
N SER A 77 16.09 4.47 -3.79
CA SER A 77 15.72 3.53 -2.74
C SER A 77 15.94 4.06 -1.32
N ALA A 78 16.89 4.98 -1.11
CA ALA A 78 17.12 5.57 0.20
C ALA A 78 15.99 6.57 0.55
N ALA A 79 15.64 7.45 -0.40
CA ALA A 79 14.52 8.37 -0.24
C ALA A 79 13.19 7.62 -0.05
N ALA A 80 12.96 6.57 -0.83
CA ALA A 80 11.77 5.73 -0.73
C ALA A 80 11.67 5.03 0.63
N THR A 81 12.77 4.50 1.15
CA THR A 81 12.84 3.88 2.48
C THR A 81 12.51 4.89 3.57
N ALA A 82 13.12 6.08 3.54
CA ALA A 82 12.84 7.14 4.50
C ALA A 82 11.36 7.60 4.44
N ALA A 83 10.79 7.72 3.25
CA ALA A 83 9.38 8.05 3.07
C ALA A 83 8.47 6.98 3.68
N ALA A 84 8.79 5.70 3.48
CA ALA A 84 8.04 4.58 4.06
C ALA A 84 8.12 4.54 5.58
N GLU A 85 9.28 4.79 6.18
CA GLU A 85 9.44 4.92 7.63
C GLU A 85 8.55 6.05 8.18
N GLY A 86 8.51 7.19 7.48
CA GLY A 86 7.63 8.31 7.82
C GLY A 86 6.14 7.95 7.76
N VAL A 87 5.74 7.11 6.82
CA VAL A 87 4.35 6.60 6.70
C VAL A 87 4.04 5.64 7.85
N ILE A 88 4.92 4.68 8.12
CA ILE A 88 4.72 3.70 9.21
C ILE A 88 4.68 4.38 10.58
N SER A 89 5.51 5.40 10.80
CA SER A 89 5.51 6.17 12.06
C SER A 89 4.18 6.84 12.38
N GLN A 90 3.34 7.06 11.37
CA GLN A 90 1.98 7.60 11.51
C GLN A 90 0.94 6.53 11.86
N GLY A 91 1.35 5.26 11.99
CA GLY A 91 0.48 4.17 12.41
C GLY A 91 -0.44 3.66 11.29
N VAL A 92 0.04 3.58 10.05
CA VAL A 92 -0.74 2.98 8.96
C VAL A 92 -0.91 1.48 9.16
N ALA A 93 -2.08 0.96 8.82
CA ALA A 93 -2.40 -0.46 8.91
C ALA A 93 -1.82 -1.27 7.74
N ALA A 94 -1.71 -0.67 6.56
CA ALA A 94 -1.13 -1.27 5.36
C ALA A 94 -0.68 -0.18 4.37
N ILE A 95 0.10 -0.58 3.36
CA ILE A 95 0.64 0.29 2.32
C ILE A 95 0.18 -0.19 0.94
N MET A 96 -0.44 0.67 0.15
CA MET A 96 -0.56 0.53 -1.29
C MET A 96 0.64 1.20 -1.95
N GLY A 97 1.44 0.41 -2.64
CA GLY A 97 2.72 0.87 -3.24
C GLY A 97 3.84 -0.17 -3.01
N ALA A 98 5.06 0.11 -3.43
CA ALA A 98 5.38 1.16 -4.36
C ALA A 98 5.12 0.69 -5.78
N ASP A 99 5.36 1.56 -6.75
CA ASP A 99 5.09 1.31 -8.17
C ASP A 99 6.30 0.70 -8.91
N CYS A 100 7.49 1.24 -8.70
CA CYS A 100 8.73 0.79 -9.33
C CYS A 100 9.41 -0.32 -8.53
N SER A 101 9.89 -1.37 -9.19
CA SER A 101 10.34 -2.60 -8.54
C SER A 101 11.50 -2.43 -7.56
N GLY A 102 12.50 -1.60 -7.89
CA GLY A 102 13.66 -1.39 -7.03
C GLY A 102 13.28 -0.77 -5.69
N VAL A 103 12.54 0.35 -5.72
CA VAL A 103 12.07 1.01 -4.50
C VAL A 103 11.04 0.15 -3.76
N THR A 104 10.23 -0.64 -4.48
CA THR A 104 9.29 -1.60 -3.88
C THR A 104 10.04 -2.65 -3.05
N GLY A 105 11.08 -3.25 -3.63
CA GLY A 105 11.92 -4.23 -2.92
C GLY A 105 12.64 -3.63 -1.71
N ALA A 106 13.15 -2.41 -1.84
CA ALA A 106 13.80 -1.70 -0.76
C ALA A 106 12.84 -1.40 0.41
N ILE A 107 11.65 -0.87 0.13
CA ILE A 107 10.62 -0.61 1.14
C ILE A 107 10.15 -1.91 1.80
N ALA A 108 9.84 -2.94 1.00
CA ALA A 108 9.38 -4.22 1.53
C ALA A 108 10.41 -4.83 2.47
N SER A 109 11.68 -4.96 2.05
CA SER A 109 12.72 -5.62 2.83
C SER A 109 13.15 -4.84 4.07
N ASN A 110 13.26 -3.51 3.96
CA ASN A 110 13.87 -2.69 5.01
C ASN A 110 12.85 -2.08 5.97
N VAL A 111 11.59 -1.93 5.55
CA VAL A 111 10.58 -1.18 6.31
C VAL A 111 9.31 -2.00 6.54
N ALA A 112 8.59 -2.40 5.50
CA ALA A 112 7.27 -3.00 5.66
C ALA A 112 7.33 -4.36 6.37
N VAL A 113 8.14 -5.30 5.88
CA VAL A 113 8.28 -6.65 6.47
C VAL A 113 8.82 -6.62 7.89
N PRO A 114 9.91 -5.86 8.22
CA PRO A 114 10.39 -5.77 9.60
C PRO A 114 9.37 -5.20 10.60
N ASN A 115 8.47 -4.34 10.14
CA ASN A 115 7.43 -3.75 10.98
C ASN A 115 6.10 -4.53 10.95
N GLY A 116 6.02 -5.64 10.21
CA GLY A 116 4.80 -6.45 10.09
C GLY A 116 3.66 -5.73 9.39
N VAL A 117 3.96 -4.78 8.50
CA VAL A 117 2.98 -3.99 7.75
C VAL A 117 2.79 -4.60 6.36
N VAL A 118 1.55 -4.93 6.01
CA VAL A 118 1.23 -5.46 4.67
C VAL A 118 1.45 -4.38 3.62
N MET A 119 2.11 -4.77 2.52
CA MET A 119 2.39 -3.91 1.38
C MET A 119 1.89 -4.56 0.09
N ILE A 120 1.12 -3.82 -0.71
CA ILE A 120 0.57 -4.29 -1.98
C ILE A 120 0.99 -3.35 -3.10
N SER A 121 1.86 -3.83 -4.01
CA SER A 121 2.29 -3.05 -5.16
C SER A 121 1.29 -3.15 -6.32
N PRO A 122 0.89 -2.03 -6.93
CA PRO A 122 0.00 -2.04 -8.08
C PRO A 122 0.71 -2.41 -9.40
N SER A 123 2.03 -2.21 -9.50
CA SER A 123 2.73 -2.26 -10.79
C SER A 123 4.17 -2.79 -10.76
N ALA A 124 4.73 -3.14 -9.63
CA ALA A 124 6.10 -3.68 -9.55
C ALA A 124 6.17 -5.10 -10.15
N THR A 125 6.92 -5.28 -11.23
CA THR A 125 6.92 -6.48 -12.07
C THR A 125 8.18 -7.33 -11.97
N SER A 126 9.25 -6.86 -11.31
CA SER A 126 10.52 -7.59 -11.22
C SER A 126 10.32 -9.04 -10.74
N PRO A 127 10.94 -10.03 -11.42
CA PRO A 127 10.94 -11.43 -10.98
C PRO A 127 11.52 -11.61 -9.57
N GLY A 128 12.47 -10.78 -9.17
CA GLY A 128 13.10 -10.83 -7.84
C GLY A 128 12.12 -10.65 -6.69
N LEU A 129 11.04 -9.90 -6.91
CA LEU A 129 10.00 -9.72 -5.90
C LEU A 129 9.19 -11.00 -5.62
N THR A 130 9.20 -11.98 -6.54
CA THR A 130 8.53 -13.28 -6.33
C THR A 130 9.24 -14.16 -5.29
N THR A 131 10.55 -13.97 -5.14
CA THR A 131 11.40 -14.78 -4.25
C THR A 131 11.91 -13.97 -3.05
N LEU A 132 11.35 -12.81 -2.82
CA LEU A 132 11.65 -11.98 -1.66
C LEU A 132 11.29 -12.76 -0.37
N ASP A 133 12.14 -12.69 0.65
CA ASP A 133 11.81 -13.19 1.99
C ASP A 133 10.86 -12.19 2.68
N ASP A 134 9.62 -12.16 2.22
CA ASP A 134 8.60 -11.18 2.63
C ASP A 134 7.75 -11.64 3.83
N LYS A 135 7.97 -12.86 4.30
CA LYS A 135 7.20 -13.46 5.41
C LYS A 135 5.68 -13.37 5.26
N GLY A 136 5.20 -13.21 4.03
CA GLY A 136 3.77 -13.04 3.72
C GLY A 136 3.23 -11.62 3.89
N TYR A 137 4.10 -10.62 3.95
CA TYR A 137 3.69 -9.21 4.07
C TYR A 137 3.74 -8.45 2.75
N PHE A 138 4.32 -9.01 1.67
CA PHE A 138 4.35 -8.36 0.37
C PHE A 138 3.47 -9.08 -0.65
N PHE A 139 2.69 -8.29 -1.38
CA PHE A 139 1.83 -8.72 -2.48
C PHE A 139 1.96 -7.77 -3.66
N ARG A 140 1.55 -8.23 -4.85
CA ARG A 140 1.40 -7.38 -6.03
C ARG A 140 0.22 -7.80 -6.88
N THR A 141 -0.39 -6.86 -7.56
CA THR A 141 -1.49 -7.10 -8.51
C THR A 141 -1.01 -7.24 -9.95
N ALA A 142 0.23 -6.78 -10.24
CA ALA A 142 0.85 -6.94 -11.55
C ALA A 142 1.50 -8.34 -11.71
N PRO A 143 1.44 -8.96 -12.91
CA PRO A 143 2.16 -10.20 -13.18
C PRO A 143 3.68 -9.96 -13.20
N SER A 144 4.47 -11.04 -13.01
CA SER A 144 5.92 -10.98 -13.13
C SER A 144 6.37 -10.84 -14.60
N ASP A 145 7.39 -10.02 -14.86
CA ASP A 145 8.04 -9.90 -16.17
C ASP A 145 8.62 -11.22 -16.68
N ALA A 146 8.96 -12.15 -15.79
CA ALA A 146 9.36 -13.49 -16.20
C ALA A 146 8.29 -14.18 -17.06
N ARG A 147 7.01 -13.97 -16.75
CA ARG A 147 5.91 -14.51 -17.55
C ARG A 147 5.79 -13.78 -18.89
N GLY A 148 5.96 -12.46 -18.90
CA GLY A 148 5.99 -11.65 -20.12
C GLY A 148 7.11 -12.09 -21.06
N GLY A 149 8.31 -12.29 -20.52
CA GLY A 149 9.47 -12.79 -21.28
C GLY A 149 9.22 -14.17 -21.91
N GLN A 150 8.60 -15.09 -21.16
CA GLN A 150 8.23 -16.40 -21.67
C GLN A 150 7.24 -16.31 -22.83
N ILE A 151 6.20 -15.49 -22.70
CA ILE A 151 5.19 -15.28 -23.76
C ILE A 151 5.84 -14.68 -25.02
N LEU A 152 6.72 -13.69 -24.86
CA LEU A 152 7.45 -13.11 -25.98
C LEU A 152 8.34 -14.14 -26.69
N ALA A 153 9.03 -14.98 -25.93
CA ALA A 153 9.83 -16.06 -26.50
C ALA A 153 8.99 -17.06 -27.29
N ASP A 154 7.84 -17.44 -26.77
CA ASP A 154 6.91 -18.35 -27.45
C ASP A 154 6.37 -17.72 -28.75
N ILE A 155 5.93 -16.45 -28.73
CA ILE A 155 5.45 -15.72 -29.90
C ILE A 155 6.56 -15.60 -30.97
N THR A 156 7.78 -15.27 -30.58
CA THR A 156 8.89 -15.12 -31.54
C THR A 156 9.23 -16.44 -32.19
N LYS A 157 9.17 -17.53 -31.43
CA LYS A 157 9.36 -18.90 -31.95
C LYS A 157 8.25 -19.30 -32.94
N ASP A 158 7.00 -19.10 -32.57
CA ASP A 158 5.83 -19.43 -33.42
C ASP A 158 5.84 -18.64 -34.72
N ARG A 159 6.25 -17.37 -34.65
CA ARG A 159 6.41 -16.51 -35.83
C ARG A 159 7.70 -16.75 -36.62
N ARG A 160 8.52 -17.70 -36.19
CA ARG A 160 9.81 -18.05 -36.83
C ARG A 160 10.75 -16.85 -36.99
N VAL A 161 10.75 -15.95 -36.04
CA VAL A 161 11.66 -14.79 -36.02
C VAL A 161 13.10 -15.28 -35.97
N LYS A 162 13.98 -14.74 -36.81
CA LYS A 162 15.36 -15.20 -36.95
C LYS A 162 16.36 -14.44 -36.09
N SER A 163 16.03 -13.21 -35.73
CA SER A 163 16.87 -12.39 -34.87
C SER A 163 16.00 -11.43 -34.05
N VAL A 164 16.45 -11.16 -32.82
CA VAL A 164 15.79 -10.25 -31.87
C VAL A 164 16.84 -9.29 -31.33
N ALA A 165 16.50 -8.00 -31.28
CA ALA A 165 17.27 -7.02 -30.55
C ALA A 165 16.61 -6.79 -29.19
N VAL A 166 17.42 -6.74 -28.14
CA VAL A 166 16.94 -6.47 -26.77
C VAL A 166 17.60 -5.18 -26.28
N THR A 167 16.80 -4.30 -25.72
CA THR A 167 17.27 -3.10 -25.02
C THR A 167 16.62 -3.04 -23.63
N TYR A 168 17.27 -2.41 -22.70
CA TYR A 168 16.79 -2.27 -21.33
C TYR A 168 17.27 -0.95 -20.70
N THR A 169 16.59 -0.51 -19.67
CA THR A 169 17.07 0.57 -18.81
C THR A 169 17.97 -0.02 -17.71
N ASN A 170 19.03 0.71 -17.36
CA ASN A 170 19.94 0.27 -16.30
C ASN A 170 19.41 0.73 -14.92
N ASN A 171 18.26 0.22 -14.54
CA ASN A 171 17.64 0.42 -13.24
C ASN A 171 16.95 -0.89 -12.81
N ASP A 172 16.69 -1.02 -11.53
CA ASP A 172 16.00 -2.17 -10.94
C ASP A 172 14.50 -2.15 -11.23
#